data_3d312c486cf0b741b150fe65dc2445a8
#
_entry.id   3d312c486cf0b741b150fe65dc2445a8
#
_cell.length_a   1.000
_cell.length_b   1.000
_cell.length_c   1.000
_cell.angle_alpha   90.00
_cell.angle_beta   90.00
_cell.angle_gamma   90.00
#
_symmetry.space_group_name_H-M   'P 1'
#
loop_
_entity.id
_entity.type
_entity.pdbx_description
1 polymer ?
#
loop_
_entity_poly.entity_id
_entity_poly.type
_entity_poly.pdbx_seq_one_letter_code
_entity_poly.pdbx_strand_id
1 'polypeptide(L)'
;MVGGPQAEQIAILRAQIQRLETPDVAAQVQPEVELLGVPEGLSELLPGGGLPRKRATVCAECAALVVELISHVSAAGGHVAVVGWPDLSLAQVVEDGDISRVIAVPEPGAEPWAVTGVLCEGLDLVVHKGTGELSPTRARPVLAKVRAGQA
;
A
#
# COMPACT_ATOMS: atom_id res chain seq x y z
N MET A 1 -21.44 41.20 -32.67
CA MET A 1 -21.44 42.37 -31.86
C MET A 1 -22.29 42.22 -30.58
N VAL A 2 -22.25 41.13 -29.86
CA VAL A 2 -22.89 41.07 -28.54
C VAL A 2 -22.18 40.02 -27.73
N GLY A 3 -21.07 40.41 -27.08
CA GLY A 3 -20.63 39.74 -25.91
C GLY A 3 -21.45 40.23 -24.73
N GLY A 4 -22.63 39.64 -24.52
CA GLY A 4 -23.42 39.95 -23.33
C GLY A 4 -22.71 39.47 -22.06
N PRO A 5 -23.11 39.98 -20.87
CA PRO A 5 -22.50 39.61 -19.57
C PRO A 5 -22.46 38.10 -19.34
N GLN A 6 -23.27 37.31 -20.03
CA GLN A 6 -23.25 35.86 -20.01
C GLN A 6 -22.00 35.24 -20.67
N ALA A 7 -21.52 35.83 -21.78
CA ALA A 7 -20.33 35.31 -22.45
C ALA A 7 -19.06 35.53 -21.60
N GLU A 8 -19.01 36.64 -20.91
CA GLU A 8 -17.92 36.97 -19.97
C GLU A 8 -17.94 36.09 -18.71
N GLN A 9 -19.11 35.81 -18.18
CA GLN A 9 -19.27 34.84 -17.06
C GLN A 9 -18.91 33.41 -17.49
N ILE A 10 -19.28 32.98 -18.69
CA ILE A 10 -18.89 31.66 -19.21
C ILE A 10 -17.37 31.56 -19.39
N ALA A 11 -16.72 32.61 -19.86
CA ALA A 11 -15.27 32.65 -20.00
C ALA A 11 -14.55 32.57 -18.64
N ILE A 12 -15.06 33.27 -17.64
CA ILE A 12 -14.54 33.23 -16.27
C ILE A 12 -14.72 31.83 -15.65
N LEU A 13 -15.89 31.23 -15.81
CA LEU A 13 -16.17 29.88 -15.31
C LEU A 13 -15.31 28.83 -16.01
N ARG A 14 -15.11 28.93 -17.31
CA ARG A 14 -14.19 28.03 -18.04
C ARG A 14 -12.75 28.19 -17.60
N ALA A 15 -12.28 29.40 -17.34
CA ALA A 15 -10.95 29.65 -16.80
C ALA A 15 -10.79 29.10 -15.38
N GLN A 16 -11.84 29.15 -14.55
CA GLN A 16 -11.84 28.54 -13.21
C GLN A 16 -11.85 27.01 -13.28
N ILE A 17 -12.63 26.42 -14.14
CA ILE A 17 -12.65 24.96 -14.36
C ILE A 17 -11.29 24.49 -14.87
N GLN A 18 -10.69 25.21 -15.82
CA GLN A 18 -9.38 24.88 -16.36
C GLN A 18 -8.25 24.99 -15.30
N ARG A 19 -8.38 25.89 -14.33
CA ARG A 19 -7.48 25.95 -13.15
C ARG A 19 -7.67 24.79 -12.17
N LEU A 20 -8.87 24.24 -12.09
CA LEU A 20 -9.18 23.08 -11.26
C LEU A 20 -8.80 21.75 -11.96
N GLU A 21 -8.84 21.74 -13.30
CA GLU A 21 -8.49 20.57 -14.11
C GLU A 21 -7.00 20.48 -14.45
N THR A 22 -6.27 21.58 -14.37
CA THR A 22 -4.80 21.57 -14.36
C THR A 22 -4.37 21.46 -12.90
N PRO A 23 -4.03 20.28 -12.41
CA PRO A 23 -3.35 20.20 -11.14
C PRO A 23 -2.03 20.97 -11.33
N ASP A 24 -1.85 21.99 -10.52
CA ASP A 24 -0.57 22.69 -10.42
C ASP A 24 0.46 21.66 -9.88
N VAL A 25 1.07 20.95 -10.82
CA VAL A 25 2.05 19.89 -10.57
C VAL A 25 3.29 20.47 -9.87
N ALA A 26 3.40 21.79 -9.80
CA ALA A 26 4.52 22.50 -9.20
C ALA A 26 4.32 22.90 -7.71
N ALA A 27 3.11 22.77 -7.15
CA ALA A 27 2.82 23.25 -5.79
C ALA A 27 2.37 22.16 -4.81
N GLN A 28 2.23 20.91 -5.22
CA GLN A 28 2.16 19.81 -4.29
C GLN A 28 3.59 19.37 -3.95
N VAL A 29 4.12 19.93 -2.86
CA VAL A 29 5.11 19.24 -2.05
C VAL A 29 4.42 17.93 -1.65
N GLN A 30 4.57 16.90 -2.46
CA GLN A 30 4.16 15.55 -2.10
C GLN A 30 4.95 15.25 -0.84
N PRO A 31 4.30 14.91 0.28
CA PRO A 31 5.04 14.44 1.44
C PRO A 31 5.93 13.32 0.92
N GLU A 32 7.22 13.40 1.23
CA GLU A 32 8.22 12.42 0.80
C GLU A 32 7.67 11.04 1.17
N VAL A 33 7.24 10.29 0.17
CA VAL A 33 6.62 8.98 0.38
C VAL A 33 7.74 8.03 0.69
N GLU A 34 7.83 7.61 1.93
CA GLU A 34 8.77 6.58 2.34
C GLU A 34 8.43 5.28 1.60
N LEU A 35 9.42 4.69 0.95
CA LEU A 35 9.25 3.48 0.16
C LEU A 35 9.91 2.29 0.85
N LEU A 36 9.20 1.16 0.84
CA LEU A 36 9.77 -0.15 1.17
C LEU A 36 10.51 -0.67 -0.08
N GLY A 37 11.76 -1.06 0.09
CA GLY A 37 12.55 -1.67 -0.98
C GLY A 37 11.94 -2.98 -1.46
N VAL A 38 11.99 -3.21 -2.75
CA VAL A 38 11.48 -4.40 -3.43
C VAL A 38 12.56 -4.99 -4.35
N PRO A 39 12.42 -6.25 -4.81
CA PRO A 39 13.36 -6.84 -5.77
C PRO A 39 13.49 -5.99 -7.04
N GLU A 40 14.68 -6.00 -7.64
CA GLU A 40 15.04 -5.13 -8.77
C GLU A 40 14.02 -5.20 -9.93
N GLY A 41 13.63 -6.41 -10.36
CA GLY A 41 12.65 -6.57 -11.44
C GLY A 41 11.27 -5.98 -11.12
N LEU A 42 10.89 -5.91 -9.84
CA LEU A 42 9.65 -5.28 -9.41
C LEU A 42 9.81 -3.77 -9.26
N SER A 43 10.99 -3.31 -8.84
CA SER A 43 11.27 -1.88 -8.66
C SER A 43 11.16 -1.09 -9.97
N GLU A 44 11.52 -1.70 -11.09
CA GLU A 44 11.37 -1.10 -12.42
C GLU A 44 9.92 -0.89 -12.84
N LEU A 45 9.00 -1.71 -12.30
CA LEU A 45 7.57 -1.68 -12.64
C LEU A 45 6.76 -0.78 -11.71
N LEU A 46 7.29 -0.46 -10.52
CA LEU A 46 6.57 0.31 -9.53
C LEU A 46 6.89 1.81 -9.61
N PRO A 47 5.88 2.67 -9.45
CA PRO A 47 6.10 4.11 -9.33
C PRO A 47 7.04 4.42 -8.14
N GLY A 48 8.14 5.10 -8.41
CA GLY A 48 9.14 5.44 -7.39
C GLY A 48 10.09 4.29 -7.01
N GLY A 49 9.94 3.10 -7.59
CA GLY A 49 10.86 1.97 -7.39
C GLY A 49 10.64 1.16 -6.13
N GLY A 50 9.52 1.31 -5.43
CA GLY A 50 9.22 0.57 -4.21
C GLY A 50 7.75 0.60 -3.83
N LEU A 51 7.39 -0.12 -2.78
CA LEU A 51 6.04 -0.06 -2.21
C LEU A 51 5.92 1.12 -1.26
N PRO A 52 4.86 1.94 -1.37
CA PRO A 52 4.67 3.06 -0.46
C PRO A 52 4.37 2.56 0.97
N ARG A 53 5.17 2.98 1.93
CA ARG A 53 4.92 2.72 3.35
C ARG A 53 3.69 3.47 3.83
N LYS A 54 3.08 2.98 4.90
CA LYS A 54 1.89 3.57 5.54
C LYS A 54 0.66 3.61 4.62
N ARG A 55 0.63 2.73 3.64
CA ARG A 55 -0.46 2.56 2.68
C ARG A 55 -0.73 1.09 2.41
N ALA A 56 -1.98 0.78 2.14
CA ALA A 56 -2.36 -0.54 1.66
C ALA A 56 -2.16 -0.62 0.14
N THR A 57 -1.45 -1.64 -0.30
CA THR A 57 -1.32 -1.99 -1.72
C THR A 57 -2.08 -3.29 -1.96
N VAL A 58 -2.92 -3.31 -2.97
CA VAL A 58 -3.66 -4.50 -3.37
C VAL A 58 -2.99 -5.12 -4.59
N CYS A 59 -2.75 -6.41 -4.54
CA CYS A 59 -2.23 -7.17 -5.67
C CYS A 59 -3.11 -8.40 -5.95
N ALA A 60 -3.00 -8.94 -7.16
CA ALA A 60 -3.59 -10.22 -7.48
C ALA A 60 -2.95 -11.32 -6.60
N GLU A 61 -3.70 -12.39 -6.34
CA GLU A 61 -3.18 -13.53 -5.59
C GLU A 61 -2.05 -14.21 -6.39
N CYS A 62 -0.82 -13.94 -6.01
CA CYS A 62 0.38 -14.51 -6.59
C CYS A 62 1.36 -14.88 -5.48
N ALA A 63 1.36 -16.15 -5.08
CA ALA A 63 2.20 -16.65 -4.00
C ALA A 63 3.69 -16.41 -4.28
N ALA A 64 4.15 -16.62 -5.50
CA ALA A 64 5.54 -16.43 -5.89
C ALA A 64 6.00 -14.96 -5.67
N LEU A 65 5.18 -13.99 -6.10
CA LEU A 65 5.48 -12.57 -5.88
C LEU A 65 5.54 -12.21 -4.39
N VAL A 66 4.59 -12.73 -3.61
CA VAL A 66 4.53 -12.45 -2.18
C VAL A 66 5.72 -13.04 -1.45
N VAL A 67 6.11 -14.29 -1.75
CA VAL A 67 7.27 -14.95 -1.15
C VAL A 67 8.57 -14.23 -1.53
N GLU A 68 8.71 -13.77 -2.76
CA GLU A 68 9.84 -12.96 -3.22
C GLU A 68 9.96 -11.64 -2.42
N LEU A 69 8.84 -10.94 -2.21
CA LEU A 69 8.79 -9.73 -1.38
C LEU A 69 9.19 -10.02 0.07
N ILE A 70 8.67 -11.09 0.66
CA ILE A 70 8.99 -11.51 2.03
C ILE A 70 10.48 -11.82 2.14
N SER A 71 11.05 -12.57 1.20
CA SER A 71 12.47 -12.92 1.17
C SER A 71 13.32 -11.66 1.10
N HIS A 72 13.02 -10.76 0.17
CA HIS A 72 13.75 -9.52 -0.01
C HIS A 72 13.72 -8.61 1.23
N VAL A 73 12.55 -8.37 1.81
CA VAL A 73 12.39 -7.50 2.98
C VAL A 73 13.07 -8.10 4.21
N SER A 74 12.92 -9.41 4.45
CA SER A 74 13.54 -10.07 5.60
C SER A 74 15.06 -10.17 5.47
N ALA A 75 15.59 -10.44 4.27
CA ALA A 75 17.03 -10.42 4.00
C ALA A 75 17.65 -9.04 4.24
N ALA A 76 16.91 -7.96 3.95
CA ALA A 76 17.34 -6.59 4.22
C ALA A 76 17.22 -6.18 5.71
N GLY A 77 16.80 -7.08 6.58
CA GLY A 77 16.67 -6.84 8.03
C GLY A 77 15.29 -6.37 8.48
N GLY A 78 14.32 -6.27 7.57
CA GLY A 78 12.94 -5.91 7.89
C GLY A 78 12.16 -7.06 8.54
N HIS A 79 11.13 -6.73 9.31
CA HIS A 79 10.22 -7.69 9.91
C HIS A 79 8.93 -7.79 9.11
N VAL A 80 8.48 -9.02 8.89
CA VAL A 80 7.33 -9.32 8.03
C VAL A 80 6.28 -10.12 8.77
N ALA A 81 5.01 -9.89 8.53
CA ALA A 81 3.94 -10.79 8.93
C ALA A 81 3.12 -11.27 7.73
N VAL A 82 2.65 -12.51 7.83
CA VAL A 82 1.70 -13.12 6.89
C VAL A 82 0.46 -13.53 7.66
N VAL A 83 -0.67 -12.96 7.28
CA VAL A 83 -1.96 -13.16 7.95
C VAL A 83 -2.96 -13.84 7.04
N GLY A 84 -3.59 -14.90 7.49
CA GLY A 84 -4.68 -15.58 6.79
C GLY A 84 -4.25 -16.42 5.58
N TRP A 85 -2.99 -16.83 5.51
CA TRP A 85 -2.47 -17.63 4.39
C TRP A 85 -1.79 -18.91 4.88
N PRO A 86 -2.57 -19.92 5.33
CA PRO A 86 -2.02 -21.14 5.95
C PRO A 86 -1.20 -22.01 5.01
N ASP A 87 -1.47 -21.98 3.72
CA ASP A 87 -0.85 -22.77 2.67
C ASP A 87 0.27 -22.07 1.91
N LEU A 88 0.69 -20.86 2.35
CA LEU A 88 1.83 -20.17 1.75
C LEU A 88 3.14 -20.90 2.11
N SER A 89 3.83 -21.41 1.09
CA SER A 89 5.15 -22.01 1.28
C SER A 89 6.21 -20.93 1.53
N LEU A 90 6.89 -20.99 2.66
CA LEU A 90 8.00 -20.10 3.01
C LEU A 90 9.38 -20.73 2.74
N ALA A 91 9.45 -21.80 1.94
CA ALA A 91 10.71 -22.49 1.64
C ALA A 91 11.76 -21.54 1.05
N GLN A 92 11.37 -20.70 0.09
CA GLN A 92 12.27 -19.70 -0.50
C GLN A 92 12.77 -18.67 0.52
N VAL A 93 11.94 -18.32 1.51
CA VAL A 93 12.37 -17.38 2.57
C VAL A 93 13.47 -17.99 3.44
N VAL A 94 13.45 -19.30 3.62
CA VAL A 94 14.54 -20.02 4.34
C VAL A 94 15.83 -19.99 3.54
N GLU A 95 15.77 -20.02 2.22
CA GLU A 95 16.95 -20.06 1.34
C GLU A 95 17.50 -18.65 1.07
N ASP A 96 16.64 -17.70 0.72
CA ASP A 96 17.01 -16.39 0.18
C ASP A 96 16.73 -15.23 1.15
N GLY A 97 15.95 -15.46 2.22
CA GLY A 97 15.56 -14.45 3.19
C GLY A 97 16.08 -14.74 4.60
N ASP A 98 15.41 -14.15 5.58
CA ASP A 98 15.62 -14.41 7.00
C ASP A 98 14.30 -14.84 7.64
N ILE A 99 14.08 -16.14 7.76
CA ILE A 99 12.85 -16.70 8.31
C ILE A 99 12.62 -16.32 9.79
N SER A 100 13.67 -15.98 10.53
CA SER A 100 13.56 -15.54 11.92
C SER A 100 12.87 -14.18 12.08
N ARG A 101 12.73 -13.44 10.99
CA ARG A 101 12.05 -12.14 10.91
C ARG A 101 10.62 -12.23 10.38
N VAL A 102 10.12 -13.44 10.15
CA VAL A 102 8.79 -13.66 9.61
C VAL A 102 7.85 -14.21 10.67
N ILE A 103 6.73 -13.53 10.86
CA ILE A 103 5.63 -13.94 11.73
C ILE A 103 4.51 -14.50 10.87
N ALA A 104 4.17 -15.77 11.05
CA ALA A 104 3.03 -16.37 10.39
C ALA A 104 1.82 -16.42 11.34
N VAL A 105 0.68 -15.88 10.89
CA VAL A 105 -0.60 -15.96 11.57
C VAL A 105 -1.61 -16.63 10.62
N PRO A 106 -1.55 -17.96 10.48
CA PRO A 106 -2.33 -18.69 9.48
C PRO A 106 -3.84 -18.59 9.75
N GLU A 107 -4.23 -18.59 11.03
CA GLU A 107 -5.62 -18.53 11.47
C GLU A 107 -5.83 -17.33 12.41
N PRO A 108 -6.07 -16.14 11.87
CA PRO A 108 -6.18 -14.91 12.67
C PRO A 108 -7.48 -14.79 13.49
N GLY A 109 -8.35 -15.79 13.44
CA GLY A 109 -9.61 -15.82 14.21
C GLY A 109 -10.71 -14.95 13.63
N ALA A 110 -11.61 -14.47 14.52
CA ALA A 110 -12.83 -13.75 14.12
C ALA A 110 -12.59 -12.33 13.59
N GLU A 111 -11.48 -11.70 13.98
CA GLU A 111 -11.17 -10.31 13.64
C GLU A 111 -9.80 -10.19 12.91
N PRO A 112 -9.65 -10.78 11.71
CA PRO A 112 -8.37 -10.85 10.99
C PRO A 112 -7.81 -9.45 10.66
N TRP A 113 -8.69 -8.49 10.38
CA TRP A 113 -8.29 -7.12 10.08
C TRP A 113 -7.77 -6.37 11.31
N ALA A 114 -8.31 -6.65 12.49
CA ALA A 114 -7.80 -6.09 13.73
C ALA A 114 -6.37 -6.60 14.02
N VAL A 115 -6.11 -7.88 13.80
CA VAL A 115 -4.77 -8.49 13.91
C VAL A 115 -3.81 -7.82 12.93
N THR A 116 -4.21 -7.69 11.66
CA THR A 116 -3.41 -6.99 10.63
C THR A 116 -3.06 -5.57 11.04
N GLY A 117 -4.05 -4.81 11.52
CA GLY A 117 -3.83 -3.43 11.96
C GLY A 117 -2.81 -3.32 13.09
N VAL A 118 -2.82 -4.22 14.06
CA VAL A 118 -1.84 -4.25 15.15
C VAL A 118 -0.42 -4.56 14.63
N LEU A 119 -0.32 -5.52 13.71
CA LEU A 119 0.97 -5.89 13.12
C LEU A 119 1.58 -4.75 12.28
N CYS A 120 0.76 -3.97 11.60
CA CYS A 120 1.23 -2.80 10.84
C CYS A 120 1.86 -1.69 11.70
N GLU A 121 1.59 -1.67 13.01
CA GLU A 121 2.15 -0.65 13.90
C GLU A 121 3.65 -0.82 14.12
N GLY A 122 4.18 -2.04 14.03
CA GLY A 122 5.58 -2.32 14.38
C GLY A 122 6.39 -3.13 13.37
N LEU A 123 5.81 -3.54 12.26
CA LEU A 123 6.48 -4.34 11.23
C LEU A 123 6.69 -3.54 9.95
N ASP A 124 7.61 -3.98 9.11
CA ASP A 124 7.95 -3.33 7.84
C ASP A 124 7.02 -3.72 6.69
N LEU A 125 6.53 -4.95 6.70
CA LEU A 125 5.61 -5.48 5.69
C LEU A 125 4.58 -6.39 6.36
N VAL A 126 3.31 -6.19 6.07
CA VAL A 126 2.24 -7.09 6.49
C VAL A 126 1.47 -7.54 5.27
N VAL A 127 1.48 -8.84 5.02
CA VAL A 127 0.71 -9.49 3.96
C VAL A 127 -0.57 -10.05 4.56
N HIS A 128 -1.71 -9.64 4.02
CA HIS A 128 -3.02 -10.15 4.44
C HIS A 128 -3.72 -10.82 3.26
N LYS A 129 -3.99 -12.11 3.38
CA LYS A 129 -4.87 -12.83 2.44
C LYS A 129 -6.29 -12.82 3.00
N GLY A 130 -7.13 -11.96 2.44
CA GLY A 130 -8.53 -11.85 2.82
C GLY A 130 -9.45 -12.48 1.77
N THR A 131 -10.48 -13.17 2.24
CA THR A 131 -11.55 -13.73 1.40
C THR A 131 -12.81 -12.89 1.55
N GLY A 132 -12.82 -11.66 1.05
CA GLY A 132 -14.05 -10.89 1.13
C GLY A 132 -13.83 -9.38 1.08
N GLU A 133 -14.90 -8.66 0.80
CA GLU A 133 -14.90 -7.21 0.77
C GLU A 133 -14.83 -6.66 2.21
N LEU A 134 -13.86 -5.81 2.45
CA LEU A 134 -13.78 -5.03 3.67
C LEU A 134 -14.71 -3.83 3.53
N SER A 135 -15.79 -3.82 4.32
CA SER A 135 -16.70 -2.67 4.31
C SER A 135 -15.97 -1.38 4.72
N PRO A 136 -16.37 -0.22 4.19
CA PRO A 136 -15.73 1.06 4.52
C PRO A 136 -15.65 1.35 6.02
N THR A 137 -16.65 0.91 6.78
CA THR A 137 -16.70 1.07 8.25
C THR A 137 -15.63 0.26 8.95
N ARG A 138 -15.36 -0.97 8.49
CA ARG A 138 -14.30 -1.84 9.03
C ARG A 138 -12.91 -1.45 8.52
N ALA A 139 -12.81 -0.89 7.32
CA ALA A 139 -11.55 -0.46 6.74
C ALA A 139 -10.95 0.75 7.45
N ARG A 140 -11.76 1.71 7.90
CA ARG A 140 -11.29 2.96 8.51
C ARG A 140 -10.32 2.77 9.68
N PRO A 141 -10.64 1.97 10.72
CA PRO A 141 -9.73 1.77 11.85
C PRO A 141 -8.43 1.05 11.45
N VAL A 142 -8.50 0.11 10.51
CA VAL A 142 -7.32 -0.59 10.00
C VAL A 142 -6.41 0.37 9.23
N LEU A 143 -6.98 1.14 8.31
CA LEU A 143 -6.22 2.14 7.54
C LEU A 143 -5.64 3.25 8.42
N ALA A 144 -6.31 3.62 9.51
CA ALA A 144 -5.76 4.55 10.49
C ALA A 144 -4.49 3.98 11.16
N LYS A 145 -4.50 2.70 11.53
CA LYS A 145 -3.32 2.01 12.09
C LYS A 145 -2.19 1.87 11.07
N VAL A 146 -2.51 1.53 9.82
CA VAL A 146 -1.53 1.48 8.72
C VAL A 146 -0.85 2.84 8.54
N ARG A 147 -1.60 3.93 8.52
CA ARG A 147 -1.04 5.28 8.37
C ARG A 147 -0.18 5.73 9.56
N ALA A 148 -0.52 5.29 10.76
CA ALA A 148 0.21 5.62 11.97
C ALA A 148 1.40 4.69 12.22
N GLY A 149 1.44 3.53 11.57
CA GLY A 149 2.43 2.49 11.75
C GLY A 149 3.71 2.69 10.93
N GLN A 150 4.45 1.61 10.76
CA GLN A 150 5.72 1.54 10.00
C GLN A 150 5.56 0.81 8.66
N ALA A 151 4.58 -0.10 8.55
CA ALA A 151 4.33 -0.89 7.35
C ALA A 151 3.82 -0.06 6.17
#